data_38a8f8427bd3c104607704ba59973c1a
#
_entry.id   38a8f8427bd3c104607704ba59973c1a
#
_cell.length_a   1.000
_cell.length_b   1.000
_cell.length_c   1.000
_cell.angle_alpha   90.00
_cell.angle_beta   90.00
_cell.angle_gamma   90.00
#
_symmetry.space_group_name_H-M   'P 1'
#
loop_
_entity.id
_entity.type
_entity.pdbx_description
1 polymer ?
#
loop_
_entity_poly.entity_id
_entity_poly.type
_entity_poly.pdbx_seq_one_letter_code
_entity_poly.pdbx_strand_id
1 'polypeptide(L)'
;MAAMISFNDVSKCYPGGFEALKGITLSIDQGELILFSGHSGAGKSTLLKLIAAIERPTSGSIIVGQQNIGTLRRSAIPYLRRNIGMIFQEQKILYDRNVFANVMLPLQVTGFDTRTSASRVRAALDKVGLLDKERADPITLSGGEKQRLCIARAVVHRPSLLIADEPTANLDSNYARDIMAVFESFNQVGVTVLISTHDRMLLDSTRHRIIELKQGKLVA
;
A
#
# COMPACT_ATOMS: atom_id res chain seq x y z
N MET A 1 13.44 5.89 17.78
CA MET A 1 12.80 4.61 17.39
C MET A 1 13.55 4.07 16.19
N ALA A 2 13.57 2.77 15.94
CA ALA A 2 14.27 2.23 14.77
C ALA A 2 13.42 2.49 13.52
N ALA A 3 14.05 2.96 12.43
CA ALA A 3 13.37 3.21 11.17
C ALA A 3 12.77 1.91 10.61
N MET A 4 11.49 1.95 10.24
CA MET A 4 10.80 0.85 9.54
C MET A 4 11.30 0.74 8.11
N ILE A 5 11.55 1.88 7.46
CA ILE A 5 12.02 1.96 6.08
C ILE A 5 13.15 3.00 6.02
N SER A 6 14.24 2.64 5.33
CA SER A 6 15.37 3.54 5.11
C SER A 6 15.84 3.45 3.68
N PHE A 7 15.92 4.58 3.00
CA PHE A 7 16.54 4.77 1.70
C PHE A 7 17.87 5.51 1.89
N ASN A 8 18.92 5.02 1.26
CA ASN A 8 20.24 5.67 1.28
C ASN A 8 20.74 5.78 -0.16
N ASP A 9 20.71 7.00 -0.70
CA ASP A 9 21.15 7.38 -2.04
C ASP A 9 20.59 6.48 -3.15
N VAL A 10 19.27 6.24 -3.10
CA VAL A 10 18.60 5.27 -3.98
C VAL A 10 18.24 5.89 -5.31
N SER A 11 18.69 5.26 -6.40
CA SER A 11 18.25 5.58 -7.75
C SER A 11 17.59 4.37 -8.42
N LYS A 12 16.63 4.64 -9.30
CA LYS A 12 15.97 3.64 -10.14
C LYS A 12 15.90 4.10 -11.57
N CYS A 13 16.59 3.38 -12.44
CA CYS A 13 16.52 3.53 -13.90
C CYS A 13 15.82 2.30 -14.50
N TYR A 14 14.84 2.53 -15.38
CA TYR A 14 14.16 1.49 -16.14
C TYR A 14 14.86 1.23 -17.47
N PRO A 15 14.63 0.06 -18.12
CA PRO A 15 15.08 -0.18 -19.48
C PRO A 15 14.65 0.97 -20.42
N GLY A 16 15.53 1.41 -21.28
CA GLY A 16 15.31 2.60 -22.11
C GLY A 16 15.83 3.92 -21.53
N GLY A 17 16.51 3.86 -20.36
CA GLY A 17 17.19 5.02 -19.79
C GLY A 17 16.32 5.97 -18.97
N PHE A 18 15.05 5.64 -18.75
CA PHE A 18 14.17 6.46 -17.93
C PHE A 18 14.53 6.35 -16.43
N GLU A 19 15.07 7.42 -15.87
CA GLU A 19 15.46 7.53 -14.48
C GLU A 19 14.27 8.00 -13.62
N ALA A 20 13.58 7.04 -13.00
CA ALA A 20 12.36 7.28 -12.22
C ALA A 20 12.62 7.82 -10.82
N LEU A 21 13.76 7.48 -10.21
CA LEU A 21 14.21 8.00 -8.91
C LEU A 21 15.71 8.32 -8.96
N LYS A 22 16.11 9.40 -8.28
CA LYS A 22 17.44 10.02 -8.38
C LYS A 22 17.98 10.36 -6.99
N GLY A 23 18.84 9.52 -6.42
CA GLY A 23 19.53 9.78 -5.15
C GLY A 23 18.57 10.01 -3.96
N ILE A 24 17.54 9.17 -3.84
CA ILE A 24 16.56 9.29 -2.74
C ILE A 24 17.22 8.87 -1.42
N THR A 25 17.21 9.79 -0.45
CA THR A 25 17.57 9.50 0.95
C THR A 25 16.41 9.88 1.84
N LEU A 26 15.84 8.89 2.55
CA LEU A 26 14.59 9.03 3.30
C LEU A 26 14.55 8.02 4.44
N SER A 27 14.06 8.43 5.60
CA SER A 27 13.74 7.55 6.73
C SER A 27 12.27 7.66 7.10
N ILE A 28 11.64 6.52 7.39
CA ILE A 28 10.24 6.38 7.81
C ILE A 28 10.23 5.52 9.06
N ASP A 29 9.67 6.06 10.13
CA ASP A 29 9.58 5.35 11.40
C ASP A 29 8.36 4.42 11.44
N GLN A 30 8.41 3.45 12.34
CA GLN A 30 7.28 2.56 12.57
C GLN A 30 6.08 3.33 13.13
N GLY A 31 4.88 3.07 12.58
CA GLY A 31 3.64 3.72 12.99
C GLY A 31 3.42 5.11 12.37
N GLU A 32 4.29 5.58 11.46
CA GLU A 32 4.01 6.81 10.71
C GLU A 32 2.91 6.57 9.66
N LEU A 33 2.09 7.60 9.43
CA LEU A 33 1.27 7.74 8.24
C LEU A 33 1.87 8.84 7.38
N ILE A 34 2.24 8.49 6.15
CA ILE A 34 2.92 9.40 5.21
C ILE A 34 2.15 9.47 3.91
N LEU A 35 1.98 10.70 3.40
CA LEU A 35 1.47 10.96 2.07
C LEU A 35 2.62 11.33 1.13
N PHE A 36 2.79 10.56 0.06
CA PHE A 36 3.69 10.90 -1.04
C PHE A 36 2.93 11.71 -2.07
N SER A 37 3.30 12.99 -2.23
CA SER A 37 2.72 13.91 -3.19
C SER A 37 3.60 14.08 -4.43
N GLY A 38 3.04 14.62 -5.51
CA GLY A 38 3.75 14.91 -6.75
C GLY A 38 2.92 14.60 -7.99
N HIS A 39 3.33 15.15 -9.12
CA HIS A 39 2.65 14.94 -10.41
C HIS A 39 2.65 13.47 -10.84
N SER A 40 1.82 13.14 -11.82
CA SER A 40 1.94 11.87 -12.54
C SER A 40 3.37 11.74 -13.13
N GLY A 41 3.98 10.57 -12.98
CA GLY A 41 5.37 10.36 -13.41
C GLY A 41 6.45 10.91 -12.47
N ALA A 42 6.12 11.51 -11.33
CA ALA A 42 7.11 12.03 -10.37
C ALA A 42 7.98 10.96 -9.69
N GLY A 43 7.59 9.66 -9.76
CA GLY A 43 8.32 8.55 -9.15
C GLY A 43 7.59 7.88 -7.96
N LYS A 44 6.40 8.36 -7.55
CA LYS A 44 5.66 7.85 -6.39
C LYS A 44 5.43 6.34 -6.43
N SER A 45 4.79 5.84 -7.49
CA SER A 45 4.52 4.40 -7.65
C SER A 45 5.80 3.57 -7.72
N THR A 46 6.89 4.11 -8.30
CA THR A 46 8.19 3.44 -8.34
C THR A 46 8.77 3.31 -6.93
N LEU A 47 8.70 4.37 -6.10
CA LEU A 47 9.15 4.35 -4.72
C LEU A 47 8.38 3.29 -3.91
N LEU A 48 7.06 3.26 -4.03
CA LEU A 48 6.20 2.25 -3.38
C LEU A 48 6.50 0.82 -3.85
N LYS A 49 6.76 0.62 -5.15
CA LYS A 49 7.14 -0.69 -5.72
C LYS A 49 8.49 -1.17 -5.20
N LEU A 50 9.45 -0.27 -4.97
CA LEU A 50 10.74 -0.63 -4.37
C LEU A 50 10.56 -1.10 -2.92
N ILE A 51 9.74 -0.41 -2.11
CA ILE A 51 9.46 -0.82 -0.72
C ILE A 51 8.82 -2.22 -0.67
N ALA A 52 7.90 -2.51 -1.58
CA ALA A 52 7.23 -3.82 -1.68
C ALA A 52 8.09 -4.90 -2.36
N ALA A 53 9.35 -4.62 -2.67
CA ALA A 53 10.25 -5.50 -3.43
C ALA A 53 9.65 -6.02 -4.75
N ILE A 54 8.74 -5.22 -5.38
CA ILE A 54 8.23 -5.49 -6.74
C ILE A 54 9.31 -5.10 -7.75
N GLU A 55 9.99 -4.00 -7.48
CA GLU A 55 11.15 -3.52 -8.21
C GLU A 55 12.40 -3.59 -7.33
N ARG A 56 13.58 -3.50 -7.95
CA ARG A 56 14.86 -3.36 -7.26
C ARG A 56 15.49 -2.03 -7.58
N PRO A 57 16.23 -1.42 -6.65
CA PRO A 57 17.01 -0.22 -6.95
C PRO A 57 18.10 -0.54 -7.99
N THR A 58 18.45 0.47 -8.79
CA THR A 58 19.62 0.41 -9.70
C THR A 58 20.90 0.72 -8.95
N SER A 59 20.84 1.66 -7.99
CA SER A 59 21.94 2.00 -7.08
C SER A 59 21.39 2.41 -5.71
N GLY A 60 22.27 2.51 -4.72
CA GLY A 60 21.93 2.79 -3.33
C GLY A 60 21.38 1.59 -2.59
N SER A 61 20.87 1.79 -1.39
CA SER A 61 20.34 0.72 -0.55
C SER A 61 18.98 1.07 0.05
N ILE A 62 18.07 0.07 0.11
CA ILE A 62 16.75 0.19 0.74
C ILE A 62 16.65 -0.88 1.80
N ILE A 63 16.32 -0.48 3.02
CA ILE A 63 16.02 -1.39 4.13
C ILE A 63 14.55 -1.26 4.45
N VAL A 64 13.85 -2.39 4.53
CA VAL A 64 12.42 -2.48 4.92
C VAL A 64 12.31 -3.57 5.99
N GLY A 65 11.84 -3.23 7.18
CA GLY A 65 11.72 -4.19 8.28
C GLY A 65 13.03 -4.95 8.54
N GLN A 66 14.15 -4.25 8.56
CA GLN A 66 15.52 -4.79 8.73
C GLN A 66 16.05 -5.63 7.55
N GLN A 67 15.32 -5.74 6.44
CA GLN A 67 15.77 -6.48 5.25
C GLN A 67 16.23 -5.53 4.14
N ASN A 68 17.42 -5.77 3.59
CA ASN A 68 17.92 -5.00 2.44
C ASN A 68 17.28 -5.53 1.14
N ILE A 69 16.47 -4.70 0.52
CA ILE A 69 15.68 -5.05 -0.70
C ILE A 69 16.59 -5.31 -1.90
N GLY A 70 17.71 -4.59 -2.02
CA GLY A 70 18.66 -4.73 -3.14
C GLY A 70 19.29 -6.11 -3.20
N THR A 71 19.62 -6.69 -2.04
CA THR A 71 20.31 -7.98 -1.90
C THR A 71 19.40 -9.15 -1.53
N LEU A 72 18.09 -8.86 -1.29
CA LEU A 72 17.12 -9.88 -0.87
C LEU A 72 17.00 -11.00 -1.90
N ARG A 73 17.19 -12.26 -1.48
CA ARG A 73 17.01 -13.43 -2.36
C ARG A 73 15.54 -13.53 -2.82
N ARG A 74 15.32 -13.96 -4.05
CA ARG A 74 13.96 -14.11 -4.61
C ARG A 74 13.06 -14.99 -3.75
N SER A 75 13.60 -16.05 -3.15
CA SER A 75 12.88 -16.94 -2.23
C SER A 75 12.45 -16.27 -0.92
N ALA A 76 13.09 -15.17 -0.50
CA ALA A 76 12.76 -14.43 0.71
C ALA A 76 11.70 -13.32 0.48
N ILE A 77 11.47 -12.90 -0.77
CA ILE A 77 10.47 -11.87 -1.10
C ILE A 77 9.05 -12.21 -0.60
N PRO A 78 8.53 -13.45 -0.74
CA PRO A 78 7.21 -13.78 -0.21
C PRO A 78 7.11 -13.58 1.32
N TYR A 79 8.17 -13.85 2.07
CA TYR A 79 8.19 -13.64 3.53
C TYR A 79 8.16 -12.16 3.90
N LEU A 80 8.89 -11.31 3.17
CA LEU A 80 8.80 -9.86 3.33
C LEU A 80 7.36 -9.39 3.08
N ARG A 81 6.76 -9.81 1.96
CA ARG A 81 5.41 -9.38 1.54
C ARG A 81 4.29 -9.86 2.46
N ARG A 82 4.52 -10.88 3.30
CA ARG A 82 3.56 -11.28 4.35
C ARG A 82 3.34 -10.17 5.39
N ASN A 83 4.29 -9.25 5.52
CA ASN A 83 4.18 -8.12 6.45
C ASN A 83 3.72 -6.83 5.75
N ILE A 84 3.43 -6.89 4.45
CA ILE A 84 3.03 -5.74 3.64
C ILE A 84 1.64 -5.98 3.05
N GLY A 85 0.71 -5.06 3.34
CA GLY A 85 -0.56 -4.94 2.62
C GLY A 85 -0.37 -3.96 1.48
N MET A 86 -0.72 -4.34 0.25
CA MET A 86 -0.57 -3.46 -0.90
C MET A 86 -1.89 -3.26 -1.63
N ILE A 87 -2.24 -1.99 -1.85
CA ILE A 87 -3.36 -1.54 -2.65
C ILE A 87 -2.79 -0.86 -3.88
N PHE A 88 -3.08 -1.41 -5.04
CA PHE A 88 -2.61 -0.89 -6.33
C PHE A 88 -3.60 0.12 -6.90
N GLN A 89 -3.13 1.06 -7.68
CA GLN A 89 -3.96 2.01 -8.43
C GLN A 89 -4.98 1.29 -9.31
N GLU A 90 -4.55 0.24 -10.03
CA GLU A 90 -5.45 -0.70 -10.69
C GLU A 90 -5.89 -1.75 -9.68
N GLN A 91 -7.07 -1.68 -9.17
CA GLN A 91 -7.62 -2.47 -8.03
C GLN A 91 -7.31 -3.98 -8.03
N LYS A 92 -6.97 -4.58 -9.19
CA LYS A 92 -6.58 -6.01 -9.35
C LYS A 92 -7.57 -6.96 -8.66
N ILE A 93 -8.87 -6.66 -8.79
CA ILE A 93 -9.94 -7.49 -8.25
C ILE A 93 -10.08 -8.76 -9.10
N LEU A 94 -10.32 -9.88 -8.44
CA LEU A 94 -10.61 -11.16 -9.10
C LEU A 94 -12.12 -11.25 -9.30
N TYR A 95 -12.56 -11.07 -10.55
CA TYR A 95 -13.98 -11.06 -10.93
C TYR A 95 -14.59 -12.45 -11.07
N ASP A 96 -13.76 -13.51 -11.08
CA ASP A 96 -14.16 -14.91 -11.03
C ASP A 96 -14.49 -15.42 -9.62
N ARG A 97 -14.42 -14.55 -8.62
CA ARG A 97 -14.60 -14.85 -7.20
C ARG A 97 -15.45 -13.78 -6.53
N ASN A 98 -16.29 -14.19 -5.57
CA ASN A 98 -17.07 -13.27 -4.77
C ASN A 98 -16.17 -12.42 -3.82
N VAL A 99 -16.78 -11.47 -3.13
CA VAL A 99 -16.11 -10.56 -2.18
C VAL A 99 -15.33 -11.33 -1.10
N PHE A 100 -15.98 -12.31 -0.46
CA PHE A 100 -15.36 -13.13 0.57
C PHE A 100 -14.10 -13.85 0.06
N ALA A 101 -14.20 -14.50 -1.10
CA ALA A 101 -13.09 -15.27 -1.68
C ALA A 101 -11.92 -14.37 -2.13
N ASN A 102 -12.20 -13.14 -2.58
CA ASN A 102 -11.16 -12.14 -2.84
C ASN A 102 -10.34 -11.82 -1.58
N VAL A 103 -11.01 -11.60 -0.44
CA VAL A 103 -10.34 -11.28 0.83
C VAL A 103 -9.68 -12.52 1.46
N MET A 104 -10.22 -13.72 1.22
CA MET A 104 -9.64 -14.98 1.71
C MET A 104 -8.29 -15.31 1.07
N LEU A 105 -8.07 -14.90 -0.19
CA LEU A 105 -6.91 -15.30 -0.98
C LEU A 105 -5.55 -15.07 -0.30
N PRO A 106 -5.24 -13.88 0.29
CA PRO A 106 -3.97 -13.69 0.99
C PRO A 106 -3.75 -14.67 2.14
N LEU A 107 -4.78 -15.05 2.87
CA LEU A 107 -4.68 -16.02 3.95
C LEU A 107 -4.35 -17.42 3.43
N GLN A 108 -4.98 -17.83 2.32
CA GLN A 108 -4.71 -19.11 1.66
C GLN A 108 -3.25 -19.17 1.17
N VAL A 109 -2.78 -18.13 0.48
CA VAL A 109 -1.42 -18.06 -0.08
C VAL A 109 -0.35 -18.03 1.03
N THR A 110 -0.66 -17.44 2.18
CA THR A 110 0.28 -17.34 3.29
C THR A 110 0.23 -18.53 4.25
N GLY A 111 -0.68 -19.49 4.01
CA GLY A 111 -0.79 -20.71 4.82
C GLY A 111 -1.42 -20.49 6.20
N PHE A 112 -2.31 -19.51 6.33
CA PHE A 112 -3.09 -19.36 7.57
C PHE A 112 -4.03 -20.53 7.80
N ASP A 113 -4.26 -20.84 9.09
CA ASP A 113 -5.21 -21.87 9.49
C ASP A 113 -6.62 -21.56 8.95
N THR A 114 -7.20 -22.53 8.25
CA THR A 114 -8.53 -22.42 7.64
C THR A 114 -9.64 -22.18 8.65
N ARG A 115 -9.50 -22.70 9.89
CA ARG A 115 -10.51 -22.54 10.97
C ARG A 115 -10.66 -21.08 11.39
N THR A 116 -9.56 -20.31 11.41
CA THR A 116 -9.55 -18.91 11.83
C THR A 116 -9.67 -17.94 10.65
N SER A 117 -9.42 -18.41 9.43
CA SER A 117 -9.40 -17.55 8.24
C SER A 117 -10.77 -16.93 7.94
N ALA A 118 -11.87 -17.68 8.08
CA ALA A 118 -13.21 -17.17 7.81
C ALA A 118 -13.61 -16.01 8.75
N SER A 119 -13.31 -16.12 10.04
CA SER A 119 -13.58 -15.05 11.01
C SER A 119 -12.72 -13.81 10.74
N ARG A 120 -11.46 -13.98 10.32
CA ARG A 120 -10.58 -12.88 9.92
C ARG A 120 -11.09 -12.14 8.68
N VAL A 121 -11.58 -12.89 7.68
CA VAL A 121 -12.18 -12.28 6.47
C VAL A 121 -13.38 -11.44 6.84
N ARG A 122 -14.30 -11.96 7.66
CA ARG A 122 -15.48 -11.20 8.08
C ARG A 122 -15.12 -9.98 8.90
N ALA A 123 -14.15 -10.08 9.80
CA ALA A 123 -13.66 -8.94 10.57
C ALA A 123 -13.01 -7.86 9.65
N ALA A 124 -12.28 -8.27 8.61
CA ALA A 124 -11.71 -7.33 7.65
C ALA A 124 -12.81 -6.67 6.79
N LEU A 125 -13.83 -7.41 6.38
CA LEU A 125 -14.99 -6.89 5.64
C LEU A 125 -15.82 -5.94 6.50
N ASP A 126 -16.06 -6.29 7.76
CA ASP A 126 -16.77 -5.44 8.72
C ASP A 126 -16.05 -4.10 8.92
N LYS A 127 -14.72 -4.14 9.11
CA LYS A 127 -13.89 -2.94 9.29
C LYS A 127 -13.99 -1.94 8.14
N VAL A 128 -14.26 -2.42 6.93
CA VAL A 128 -14.42 -1.57 5.74
C VAL A 128 -15.89 -1.38 5.32
N GLY A 129 -16.86 -1.86 6.11
CA GLY A 129 -18.30 -1.73 5.84
C GLY A 129 -18.77 -2.53 4.61
N LEU A 130 -18.27 -3.76 4.42
CA LEU A 130 -18.65 -4.66 3.32
C LEU A 130 -19.13 -6.05 3.79
N LEU A 131 -19.39 -6.22 5.08
CA LEU A 131 -19.74 -7.54 5.63
C LEU A 131 -21.06 -8.06 5.05
N ASP A 132 -22.05 -7.21 4.87
CA ASP A 132 -23.35 -7.51 4.26
C ASP A 132 -23.25 -7.97 2.79
N LYS A 133 -22.15 -7.64 2.13
CA LYS A 133 -21.84 -7.97 0.75
C LYS A 133 -20.82 -9.12 0.59
N GLU A 134 -20.57 -9.91 1.65
CA GLU A 134 -19.54 -10.97 1.60
C GLU A 134 -19.74 -11.97 0.46
N ARG A 135 -21.00 -12.20 0.04
CA ARG A 135 -21.37 -13.15 -1.03
C ARG A 135 -21.56 -12.50 -2.41
N ALA A 136 -21.51 -11.19 -2.49
CA ALA A 136 -21.74 -10.45 -3.72
C ALA A 136 -20.61 -10.68 -4.73
N ASP A 137 -20.95 -10.61 -6.01
CA ASP A 137 -19.97 -10.58 -7.08
C ASP A 137 -19.35 -9.18 -7.19
N PRO A 138 -18.02 -9.05 -7.32
CA PRO A 138 -17.36 -7.76 -7.37
C PRO A 138 -17.82 -6.85 -8.52
N ILE A 139 -18.39 -7.42 -9.59
CA ILE A 139 -18.94 -6.64 -10.70
C ILE A 139 -20.11 -5.74 -10.26
N THR A 140 -20.85 -6.15 -9.24
CA THR A 140 -22.02 -5.42 -8.71
C THR A 140 -21.66 -4.31 -7.73
N LEU A 141 -20.38 -4.23 -7.31
CA LEU A 141 -19.90 -3.22 -6.38
C LEU A 141 -19.68 -1.87 -7.07
N SER A 142 -20.03 -0.78 -6.37
CA SER A 142 -19.64 0.58 -6.75
C SER A 142 -18.11 0.77 -6.74
N GLY A 143 -17.61 1.87 -7.30
CA GLY A 143 -16.17 2.18 -7.29
C GLY A 143 -15.58 2.27 -5.87
N GLY A 144 -16.29 2.94 -4.96
CA GLY A 144 -15.87 3.03 -3.55
C GLY A 144 -15.91 1.69 -2.81
N GLU A 145 -16.90 0.83 -3.09
CA GLU A 145 -16.96 -0.52 -2.54
C GLU A 145 -15.85 -1.42 -3.06
N LYS A 146 -15.52 -1.31 -4.34
CA LYS A 146 -14.35 -1.99 -4.93
C LYS A 146 -13.05 -1.56 -4.25
N GLN A 147 -12.92 -0.28 -3.95
CA GLN A 147 -11.75 0.22 -3.21
C GLN A 147 -11.72 -0.35 -1.78
N ARG A 148 -12.84 -0.35 -1.06
CA ARG A 148 -12.94 -0.97 0.26
C ARG A 148 -12.63 -2.48 0.23
N LEU A 149 -13.05 -3.19 -0.81
CA LEU A 149 -12.67 -4.60 -1.02
C LEU A 149 -11.14 -4.76 -1.15
N CYS A 150 -10.47 -3.89 -1.90
CA CYS A 150 -9.01 -3.90 -2.03
C CYS A 150 -8.31 -3.65 -0.68
N ILE A 151 -8.85 -2.74 0.13
CA ILE A 151 -8.32 -2.48 1.47
C ILE A 151 -8.52 -3.71 2.37
N ALA A 152 -9.73 -4.29 2.43
CA ALA A 152 -10.00 -5.51 3.22
C ALA A 152 -9.02 -6.64 2.85
N ARG A 153 -8.80 -6.86 1.55
CA ARG A 153 -7.84 -7.84 1.05
C ARG A 153 -6.40 -7.54 1.49
N ALA A 154 -6.02 -6.26 1.52
CA ALA A 154 -4.68 -5.85 1.91
C ALA A 154 -4.42 -5.96 3.42
N VAL A 155 -5.45 -5.92 4.27
CA VAL A 155 -5.30 -5.91 5.74
C VAL A 155 -5.64 -7.23 6.43
N VAL A 156 -6.27 -8.19 5.73
CA VAL A 156 -6.79 -9.43 6.33
C VAL A 156 -5.73 -10.27 7.04
N HIS A 157 -4.50 -10.22 6.57
CA HIS A 157 -3.35 -10.93 7.17
C HIS A 157 -2.62 -10.11 8.26
N ARG A 158 -3.16 -8.92 8.62
CA ARG A 158 -2.63 -7.99 9.65
C ARG A 158 -1.19 -7.56 9.38
N PRO A 159 -0.92 -6.89 8.25
CA PRO A 159 0.41 -6.41 7.93
C PRO A 159 0.86 -5.32 8.91
N SER A 160 2.17 -5.19 9.11
CA SER A 160 2.77 -4.07 9.85
C SER A 160 2.98 -2.81 8.98
N LEU A 161 2.96 -2.99 7.66
CA LEU A 161 3.11 -1.93 6.67
C LEU A 161 1.98 -2.00 5.64
N LEU A 162 1.26 -0.89 5.46
CA LEU A 162 0.20 -0.75 4.46
C LEU A 162 0.63 0.28 3.42
N ILE A 163 0.61 -0.11 2.16
CA ILE A 163 1.00 0.72 1.02
C ILE A 163 -0.20 0.89 0.11
N ALA A 164 -0.56 2.13 -0.23
CA ALA A 164 -1.65 2.44 -1.12
C ALA A 164 -1.19 3.40 -2.24
N ASP A 165 -1.30 2.94 -3.47
CA ASP A 165 -0.95 3.75 -4.65
C ASP A 165 -2.22 4.37 -5.23
N GLU A 166 -2.38 5.69 -5.06
CA GLU A 166 -3.53 6.50 -5.50
C GLU A 166 -4.89 5.91 -5.07
N PRO A 167 -5.11 5.59 -3.76
CA PRO A 167 -6.28 4.83 -3.32
C PRO A 167 -7.60 5.58 -3.44
N THR A 168 -7.58 6.90 -3.64
CA THR A 168 -8.74 7.76 -3.76
C THR A 168 -8.96 8.28 -5.18
N ALA A 169 -8.12 7.85 -6.14
CA ALA A 169 -8.28 8.25 -7.53
C ALA A 169 -9.65 7.84 -8.08
N ASN A 170 -10.31 8.75 -8.79
CA ASN A 170 -11.65 8.57 -9.37
C ASN A 170 -12.80 8.37 -8.35
N LEU A 171 -12.58 8.72 -7.08
CA LEU A 171 -13.64 8.80 -6.07
C LEU A 171 -14.05 10.26 -5.83
N ASP A 172 -15.31 10.48 -5.47
CA ASP A 172 -15.71 11.79 -5.00
C ASP A 172 -15.12 12.11 -3.62
N SER A 173 -15.17 13.39 -3.23
CA SER A 173 -14.53 13.89 -2.02
C SER A 173 -15.07 13.28 -0.72
N ASN A 174 -16.31 12.82 -0.67
CA ASN A 174 -16.87 12.17 0.51
C ASN A 174 -16.29 10.77 0.66
N TYR A 175 -16.33 9.96 -0.43
CA TYR A 175 -15.72 8.63 -0.43
C TYR A 175 -14.21 8.68 -0.20
N ALA A 176 -13.51 9.70 -0.73
CA ALA A 176 -12.08 9.88 -0.48
C ALA A 176 -11.79 10.07 1.02
N ARG A 177 -12.60 10.88 1.72
CA ARG A 177 -12.51 11.07 3.17
C ARG A 177 -12.78 9.78 3.95
N ASP A 178 -13.82 9.02 3.55
CA ASP A 178 -14.12 7.75 4.20
C ASP A 178 -12.97 6.74 4.06
N ILE A 179 -12.35 6.67 2.88
CA ILE A 179 -11.19 5.83 2.63
C ILE A 179 -10.00 6.28 3.48
N MET A 180 -9.75 7.58 3.60
CA MET A 180 -8.68 8.10 4.47
C MET A 180 -8.94 7.77 5.94
N ALA A 181 -10.17 7.90 6.43
CA ALA A 181 -10.53 7.51 7.80
C ALA A 181 -10.26 6.01 8.08
N VAL A 182 -10.47 5.14 7.09
CA VAL A 182 -10.10 3.73 7.20
C VAL A 182 -8.58 3.58 7.36
N PHE A 183 -7.75 4.25 6.56
CA PHE A 183 -6.29 4.21 6.69
C PHE A 183 -5.82 4.75 8.05
N GLU A 184 -6.38 5.87 8.50
CA GLU A 184 -6.08 6.44 9.82
C GLU A 184 -6.42 5.46 10.95
N SER A 185 -7.53 4.73 10.85
CA SER A 185 -7.91 3.73 11.84
C SER A 185 -6.91 2.56 11.95
N PHE A 186 -6.23 2.19 10.86
CA PHE A 186 -5.14 1.22 10.91
C PHE A 186 -3.86 1.83 11.48
N ASN A 187 -3.58 3.08 11.15
CA ASN A 187 -2.43 3.78 11.72
C ASN A 187 -2.53 3.95 13.24
N GLN A 188 -3.71 4.29 13.76
CA GLN A 188 -3.97 4.41 15.20
C GLN A 188 -3.68 3.13 16.01
N VAL A 189 -3.73 1.96 15.38
CA VAL A 189 -3.35 0.69 16.03
C VAL A 189 -1.90 0.29 15.73
N GLY A 190 -1.07 1.22 15.24
CA GLY A 190 0.37 1.06 15.07
C GLY A 190 0.84 0.54 13.71
N VAL A 191 -0.05 0.41 12.73
CA VAL A 191 0.34 0.07 11.35
C VAL A 191 1.01 1.28 10.70
N THR A 192 2.17 1.09 10.08
CA THR A 192 2.80 2.10 9.24
C THR A 192 2.03 2.20 7.92
N VAL A 193 1.63 3.41 7.51
CA VAL A 193 0.78 3.61 6.33
C VAL A 193 1.45 4.56 5.35
N LEU A 194 1.58 4.14 4.10
CA LEU A 194 2.16 4.91 3.02
C LEU A 194 1.14 5.09 1.91
N ILE A 195 0.81 6.31 1.57
CA ILE A 195 -0.20 6.64 0.56
C ILE A 195 0.43 7.55 -0.49
N SER A 196 0.36 7.17 -1.77
CA SER A 196 0.61 8.12 -2.85
C SER A 196 -0.67 8.83 -3.23
N THR A 197 -0.61 10.13 -3.44
CA THR A 197 -1.74 10.91 -3.94
C THR A 197 -1.27 12.17 -4.66
N HIS A 198 -2.11 12.67 -5.57
CA HIS A 198 -2.00 13.99 -6.17
C HIS A 198 -3.21 14.87 -5.82
N ASP A 199 -4.11 14.38 -4.97
CA ASP A 199 -5.30 15.10 -4.54
C ASP A 199 -4.94 16.19 -3.54
N ARG A 200 -5.04 17.46 -3.99
CA ARG A 200 -4.73 18.64 -3.17
C ARG A 200 -5.63 18.76 -1.95
N MET A 201 -6.91 18.41 -2.05
CA MET A 201 -7.84 18.50 -0.91
C MET A 201 -7.40 17.58 0.23
N LEU A 202 -6.94 16.38 -0.09
CA LEU A 202 -6.40 15.47 0.92
C LEU A 202 -5.08 15.97 1.50
N LEU A 203 -4.19 16.52 0.66
CA LEU A 203 -2.91 17.08 1.10
C LEU A 203 -3.09 18.31 2.00
N ASP A 204 -4.01 19.19 1.65
CA ASP A 204 -4.26 20.43 2.40
C ASP A 204 -5.00 20.18 3.74
N SER A 205 -5.79 19.10 3.82
CA SER A 205 -6.57 18.74 5.02
C SER A 205 -5.83 17.84 6.00
N THR A 206 -4.73 17.22 5.58
CA THR A 206 -4.01 16.25 6.41
C THR A 206 -3.12 16.91 7.46
N ARG A 207 -2.97 16.26 8.62
CA ARG A 207 -1.98 16.59 9.65
C ARG A 207 -0.76 15.67 9.62
N HIS A 208 -0.76 14.72 8.72
CA HIS A 208 0.31 13.74 8.57
C HIS A 208 1.47 14.30 7.75
N ARG A 209 2.61 13.66 7.84
CA ARG A 209 3.81 14.04 7.11
C ARG A 209 3.59 13.86 5.60
N ILE A 210 3.87 14.92 4.85
CA ILE A 210 3.85 14.91 3.38
C ILE A 210 5.28 14.90 2.88
N ILE A 211 5.54 14.03 1.91
CA ILE A 211 6.83 13.95 1.20
C ILE A 211 6.54 14.20 -0.28
N GLU A 212 7.03 15.32 -0.79
CA GLU A 212 6.83 15.68 -2.19
C GLU A 212 7.94 15.11 -3.07
N LEU A 213 7.53 14.46 -4.17
CA LEU A 213 8.43 14.03 -5.24
C LEU A 213 8.23 14.90 -6.48
N LYS A 214 9.35 15.33 -7.07
CA LYS A 214 9.39 16.06 -8.33
C LYS A 214 10.50 15.51 -9.21
N GLN A 215 10.15 15.00 -10.40
CA GLN A 215 11.12 14.46 -11.37
C GLN A 215 12.11 13.45 -10.77
N GLY A 216 11.62 12.56 -9.92
CA GLY A 216 12.41 11.50 -9.28
C GLY A 216 13.25 11.94 -8.08
N LYS A 217 13.11 13.17 -7.60
CA LYS A 217 13.81 13.71 -6.41
C LYS A 217 12.82 14.08 -5.32
N LEU A 218 13.28 14.03 -4.06
CA LEU A 218 12.54 14.64 -2.95
C LEU A 218 12.65 16.16 -3.05
N VAL A 219 11.55 16.85 -2.83
CA VAL A 219 11.52 18.31 -2.64
C VAL A 219 11.71 18.57 -1.16
N ALA A 220 12.66 19.46 -0.83
CA ALA A 220 12.98 19.83 0.54
C ALA A 220 11.87 20.72 1.14
#